data_d365142aa08082fc1108a092cb076f2b
#
_entry.id   d365142aa08082fc1108a092cb076f2b
#
_cell.length_a   1.000
_cell.length_b   1.000
_cell.length_c   1.000
_cell.angle_alpha   90.00
_cell.angle_beta   90.00
_cell.angle_gamma   90.00
#
_symmetry.space_group_name_H-M   'P 1'
#
loop_
_entity.id
_entity.type
_entity.pdbx_description
1 polymer ?
#
loop_
_entity_poly.entity_id
_entity_poly.type
_entity_poly.pdbx_seq_one_letter_code
_entity_poly.pdbx_strand_id
1 'polypeptide(L)'
;MILKKQNLKIATILPYKENYTFDKASAASLWVAEFYKKSKFKKNIYIYGHTKSKKYLTKNYTNINLKSLKSKFTSTTNEYIKKLTKEILNKKFNLIEIHNRPLILTGLSKKIDKKFIFYFHNDPLSMKGSKTVNERLYILSKVEKLIFVSEWTRNRFFTDLDIKLITKTEIIYPSVNKQKIKSKKKIITYVGKLNYSKGYDLFEKAVTRILDEYPKWKSFSVGDEERRNIYVKHSNHEELGFLSHKKTIDLLNVSEISIVPSRWEEPFGRTALESTSCGCATIISNRGGLPETTDNAIILKKLDYYNIYYEIKKLINKPSLRKKIQKLSRNNVKHLISENTKFIDEIRESCFK
;
A
#
# COMPACT_ATOMS: atom_id res chain seq x y z
N MET A 1 -24.72 29.24 -2.12
CA MET A 1 -23.39 29.86 -1.78
C MET A 1 -22.29 28.92 -2.25
N ILE A 2 -21.76 29.17 -3.46
CA ILE A 2 -20.72 28.34 -4.09
C ILE A 2 -19.43 28.56 -3.27
N LEU A 3 -19.01 27.59 -2.48
CA LEU A 3 -17.71 27.62 -1.80
C LEU A 3 -16.62 27.82 -2.87
N LYS A 4 -15.85 28.92 -2.78
CA LYS A 4 -14.67 29.10 -3.64
C LYS A 4 -13.81 27.86 -3.48
N LYS A 5 -13.60 27.11 -4.56
CA LYS A 5 -12.89 25.80 -4.63
C LYS A 5 -11.52 25.79 -3.92
N GLN A 6 -10.91 26.95 -3.69
CA GLN A 6 -9.60 27.10 -3.03
C GLN A 6 -9.60 26.96 -1.50
N ASN A 7 -10.76 26.98 -0.83
CA ASN A 7 -10.87 26.96 0.65
C ASN A 7 -11.37 25.64 1.23
N LEU A 8 -11.32 24.56 0.44
CA LEU A 8 -11.72 23.22 0.91
C LEU A 8 -10.79 22.73 2.01
N LYS A 9 -11.29 22.60 3.25
CA LYS A 9 -10.58 22.13 4.42
C LYS A 9 -10.88 20.65 4.66
N ILE A 10 -9.85 19.80 4.67
CA ILE A 10 -9.96 18.36 4.63
C ILE A 10 -9.33 17.75 5.88
N ALA A 11 -10.07 16.86 6.56
CA ALA A 11 -9.52 15.99 7.60
C ALA A 11 -9.25 14.60 7.02
N THR A 12 -7.98 14.17 6.97
CA THR A 12 -7.59 12.84 6.54
C THR A 12 -7.26 11.98 7.75
N ILE A 13 -8.00 10.89 7.95
CA ILE A 13 -7.95 10.05 9.13
C ILE A 13 -7.30 8.72 8.80
N LEU A 14 -6.17 8.42 9.45
CA LEU A 14 -5.50 7.13 9.43
C LEU A 14 -5.99 6.23 10.56
N PRO A 15 -5.95 4.90 10.41
CA PRO A 15 -6.18 3.97 11.51
C PRO A 15 -5.18 4.17 12.65
N TYR A 16 -5.61 3.95 13.88
CA TYR A 16 -4.77 4.10 15.08
C TYR A 16 -3.62 3.07 15.20
N LYS A 17 -3.56 2.07 14.30
CA LYS A 17 -2.45 1.09 14.23
C LYS A 17 -1.46 1.38 13.09
N GLU A 18 -1.66 2.45 12.33
CA GLU A 18 -0.80 2.81 11.20
C GLU A 18 0.27 3.81 11.66
N ASN A 19 1.53 3.41 11.58
CA ASN A 19 2.64 4.31 11.93
C ASN A 19 2.85 5.34 10.82
N TYR A 20 2.78 6.62 11.19
CA TYR A 20 3.00 7.77 10.30
C TYR A 20 4.36 8.42 10.55
N THR A 21 5.43 7.62 10.49
CA THR A 21 6.81 8.03 10.81
C THR A 21 7.80 7.63 9.74
N PHE A 22 8.93 8.33 9.63
CA PHE A 22 9.95 8.06 8.61
C PHE A 22 10.59 6.66 8.74
N ASP A 23 10.72 6.16 9.93
CA ASP A 23 11.44 4.93 10.27
C ASP A 23 10.58 3.67 10.14
N LYS A 24 9.26 3.75 10.40
CA LYS A 24 8.36 2.58 10.40
C LYS A 24 7.00 2.88 9.74
N ALA A 25 6.98 3.64 8.65
CA ALA A 25 5.76 3.94 7.95
C ALA A 25 5.07 2.68 7.41
N SER A 26 3.75 2.59 7.61
CA SER A 26 2.93 1.61 6.92
C SER A 26 2.68 2.00 5.45
N ALA A 27 2.24 1.05 4.63
CA ALA A 27 1.91 1.32 3.23
C ALA A 27 0.84 2.40 3.06
N ALA A 28 -0.22 2.37 3.90
CA ALA A 28 -1.28 3.39 3.89
C ALA A 28 -0.75 4.77 4.33
N SER A 29 0.14 4.81 5.31
CA SER A 29 0.77 6.06 5.77
C SER A 29 1.68 6.68 4.72
N LEU A 30 2.46 5.86 4.02
CA LEU A 30 3.28 6.32 2.88
C LEU A 30 2.39 6.86 1.77
N TRP A 31 1.31 6.14 1.41
CA TRP A 31 0.33 6.58 0.41
C TRP A 31 -0.23 7.97 0.75
N VAL A 32 -0.75 8.16 1.98
CA VAL A 32 -1.29 9.45 2.43
C VAL A 32 -0.24 10.54 2.38
N ALA A 33 0.99 10.29 2.84
CA ALA A 33 2.05 11.30 2.85
C ALA A 33 2.50 11.72 1.45
N GLU A 34 2.57 10.78 0.52
CA GLU A 34 2.97 11.02 -0.87
C GLU A 34 1.93 11.85 -1.61
N PHE A 35 0.66 11.48 -1.50
CA PHE A 35 -0.45 12.22 -2.11
C PHE A 35 -0.63 13.60 -1.48
N TYR A 36 -0.51 13.72 -0.15
CA TYR A 36 -0.51 15.01 0.54
C TYR A 36 0.51 15.98 -0.04
N LYS A 37 1.76 15.54 -0.22
CA LYS A 37 2.85 16.39 -0.71
C LYS A 37 2.60 16.97 -2.09
N LYS A 38 1.83 16.30 -2.94
CA LYS A 38 1.54 16.66 -4.32
C LYS A 38 0.18 17.33 -4.52
N SER A 39 -0.73 17.20 -3.55
CA SER A 39 -2.08 17.77 -3.64
C SER A 39 -2.06 19.30 -3.70
N LYS A 40 -2.93 19.86 -4.53
CA LYS A 40 -3.19 21.31 -4.54
C LYS A 40 -3.81 21.82 -3.24
N PHE A 41 -4.46 20.93 -2.48
CA PHE A 41 -5.04 21.21 -1.16
C PHE A 41 -4.09 21.03 0.01
N LYS A 42 -2.80 20.78 -0.21
CA LYS A 42 -1.82 20.44 0.85
C LYS A 42 -1.80 21.41 2.04
N LYS A 43 -2.11 22.70 1.83
CA LYS A 43 -2.18 23.69 2.90
C LYS A 43 -3.44 23.53 3.78
N ASN A 44 -4.48 22.89 3.27
CA ASN A 44 -5.80 22.73 3.88
C ASN A 44 -6.11 21.28 4.28
N ILE A 45 -5.16 20.35 4.09
CA ILE A 45 -5.27 18.95 4.53
C ILE A 45 -4.63 18.82 5.90
N TYR A 46 -5.39 18.26 6.85
CA TYR A 46 -4.97 17.95 8.22
C TYR A 46 -5.05 16.45 8.43
N ILE A 47 -3.93 15.83 8.78
CA ILE A 47 -3.82 14.37 8.90
C ILE A 47 -3.87 13.99 10.37
N TYR A 48 -4.73 13.02 10.69
CA TYR A 48 -4.93 12.49 12.04
C TYR A 48 -4.60 11.02 12.09
N GLY A 49 -3.93 10.58 13.14
CA GLY A 49 -3.59 9.18 13.37
C GLY A 49 -3.11 8.97 14.79
N HIS A 50 -2.62 7.75 15.07
CA HIS A 50 -1.95 7.45 16.32
C HIS A 50 -0.62 6.74 16.02
N THR A 51 0.48 7.33 16.49
CA THR A 51 1.82 6.74 16.41
C THR A 51 2.62 7.05 17.68
N LYS A 52 3.53 6.17 18.03
CA LYS A 52 4.36 6.32 19.25
C LYS A 52 5.54 7.28 19.05
N SER A 53 6.11 7.35 17.85
CA SER A 53 7.24 8.23 17.53
C SER A 53 6.78 9.64 17.19
N LYS A 54 7.63 10.64 17.43
CA LYS A 54 7.37 12.05 17.12
C LYS A 54 7.96 12.49 15.75
N LYS A 55 8.64 11.62 15.01
CA LYS A 55 9.23 11.92 13.69
C LYS A 55 8.22 11.68 12.56
N TYR A 56 7.25 12.56 12.42
CA TYR A 56 6.14 12.41 11.47
C TYR A 56 6.57 12.65 10.01
N LEU A 57 5.91 11.96 9.06
CA LEU A 57 6.14 12.08 7.61
C LEU A 57 5.80 13.46 7.04
N THR A 58 4.91 14.21 7.69
CA THR A 58 4.51 15.56 7.28
C THR A 58 4.24 16.46 8.50
N LYS A 59 4.34 17.78 8.29
CA LYS A 59 4.09 18.77 9.36
C LYS A 59 2.62 18.90 9.75
N ASN A 60 1.69 18.58 8.86
CA ASN A 60 0.24 18.70 9.09
C ASN A 60 -0.37 17.47 9.77
N TYR A 61 0.44 16.66 10.43
CA TYR A 61 -0.01 15.51 11.20
C TYR A 61 -0.28 15.87 12.66
N THR A 62 -1.44 15.45 13.15
CA THR A 62 -1.84 15.55 14.55
C THR A 62 -1.94 14.16 15.15
N ASN A 63 -1.14 13.87 16.16
CA ASN A 63 -1.18 12.59 16.85
C ASN A 63 -2.33 12.56 17.85
N ILE A 64 -3.25 11.61 17.73
CA ILE A 64 -4.32 11.35 18.68
C ILE A 64 -3.77 10.44 19.77
N ASN A 65 -3.41 11.00 20.91
CA ASN A 65 -2.87 10.23 22.03
C ASN A 65 -3.95 9.30 22.62
N LEU A 66 -3.75 7.99 22.48
CA LEU A 66 -4.55 6.97 23.14
C LEU A 66 -3.85 6.59 24.44
N LYS A 67 -4.55 6.69 25.57
CA LYS A 67 -4.01 6.24 26.86
C LYS A 67 -3.76 4.72 26.78
N SER A 68 -2.69 4.25 27.42
CA SER A 68 -2.37 2.83 27.52
C SER A 68 -3.60 2.02 27.96
N LEU A 69 -3.88 0.96 27.26
CA LEU A 69 -5.07 0.10 27.17
C LEU A 69 -5.50 -0.61 28.48
N LYS A 70 -5.45 0.01 29.62
CA LYS A 70 -5.93 -0.61 30.86
C LYS A 70 -7.33 -0.15 31.31
N SER A 71 -8.09 0.59 30.49
CA SER A 71 -9.51 0.80 30.82
C SER A 71 -10.33 -0.41 30.36
N LYS A 72 -10.76 -1.23 31.28
CA LYS A 72 -11.60 -2.43 31.06
C LYS A 72 -12.97 -2.13 30.42
N PHE A 73 -13.33 -0.87 30.15
CA PHE A 73 -14.70 -0.46 29.80
C PHE A 73 -14.92 0.10 28.40
N THR A 74 -13.87 0.43 27.62
CA THR A 74 -14.07 0.96 26.25
C THR A 74 -13.06 0.39 25.26
N SER A 75 -13.54 0.03 24.06
CA SER A 75 -12.61 -0.42 23.00
C SER A 75 -11.72 0.73 22.52
N THR A 76 -10.48 0.42 22.13
CA THR A 76 -9.54 1.40 21.54
C THR A 76 -10.15 2.15 20.35
N THR A 77 -11.00 1.48 19.56
CA THR A 77 -11.71 2.10 18.43
C THR A 77 -12.66 3.19 18.93
N ASN A 78 -13.44 2.93 19.98
CA ASN A 78 -14.38 3.89 20.54
C ASN A 78 -13.67 5.11 21.18
N GLU A 79 -12.57 4.87 21.88
CA GLU A 79 -11.73 5.96 22.43
C GLU A 79 -11.16 6.83 21.30
N TYR A 80 -10.66 6.21 20.25
CA TYR A 80 -10.13 6.91 19.08
C TYR A 80 -11.21 7.77 18.41
N ILE A 81 -12.40 7.19 18.16
CA ILE A 81 -13.55 7.92 17.60
C ILE A 81 -13.95 9.10 18.48
N LYS A 82 -14.03 8.91 19.81
CA LYS A 82 -14.39 9.99 20.75
C LYS A 82 -13.41 11.17 20.65
N LYS A 83 -12.10 10.90 20.62
CA LYS A 83 -11.07 11.93 20.52
C LYS A 83 -11.06 12.61 19.14
N LEU A 84 -11.19 11.83 18.05
CA LEU A 84 -11.34 12.38 16.70
C LEU A 84 -12.55 13.29 16.57
N THR A 85 -13.71 12.88 17.11
CA THR A 85 -14.93 13.69 17.09
C THR A 85 -14.68 15.07 17.70
N LYS A 86 -14.03 15.13 18.89
CA LYS A 86 -13.68 16.39 19.54
C LYS A 86 -12.78 17.25 18.68
N GLU A 87 -11.72 16.68 18.10
CA GLU A 87 -10.78 17.40 17.24
C GLU A 87 -11.44 17.95 15.96
N ILE A 88 -12.33 17.16 15.35
CA ILE A 88 -13.00 17.52 14.10
C ILE A 88 -14.07 18.59 14.32
N LEU A 89 -14.84 18.51 15.39
CA LEU A 89 -15.87 19.49 15.71
C LEU A 89 -15.27 20.87 16.03
N ASN A 90 -14.10 20.91 16.66
CA ASN A 90 -13.38 22.15 16.97
C ASN A 90 -12.80 22.86 15.73
N LYS A 91 -12.73 22.17 14.58
CA LYS A 91 -12.14 22.69 13.35
C LYS A 91 -13.15 22.54 12.21
N LYS A 92 -13.56 23.62 11.59
CA LYS A 92 -14.59 23.64 10.52
C LYS A 92 -14.09 22.93 9.26
N PHE A 93 -14.09 21.58 9.21
CA PHE A 93 -13.80 20.80 8.03
C PHE A 93 -15.03 20.74 7.10
N ASN A 94 -14.74 20.69 5.78
CA ASN A 94 -15.76 20.51 4.75
C ASN A 94 -15.86 19.03 4.37
N LEU A 95 -14.74 18.31 4.35
CA LEU A 95 -14.60 16.94 3.90
C LEU A 95 -13.80 16.13 4.91
N ILE A 96 -14.23 14.89 5.13
CA ILE A 96 -13.54 13.92 5.99
C ILE A 96 -13.15 12.71 5.14
N GLU A 97 -11.86 12.44 5.03
CA GLU A 97 -11.31 11.26 4.37
C GLU A 97 -10.92 10.23 5.42
N ILE A 98 -11.36 8.99 5.26
CA ILE A 98 -11.08 7.91 6.20
C ILE A 98 -10.39 6.77 5.46
N HIS A 99 -9.20 6.40 5.91
CA HIS A 99 -8.41 5.32 5.34
C HIS A 99 -8.58 4.05 6.15
N ASN A 100 -9.09 2.96 5.54
CA ASN A 100 -9.37 1.69 6.22
C ASN A 100 -10.29 1.85 7.47
N ARG A 101 -10.54 0.76 8.19
CA ARG A 101 -11.32 0.73 9.43
C ARG A 101 -12.76 1.27 9.28
N PRO A 102 -13.65 0.52 8.63
CA PRO A 102 -15.06 0.91 8.46
C PRO A 102 -15.75 1.35 9.75
N LEU A 103 -15.41 0.76 10.90
CA LEU A 103 -15.96 1.16 12.20
C LEU A 103 -15.66 2.63 12.56
N ILE A 104 -14.57 3.23 12.04
CA ILE A 104 -14.30 4.66 12.25
C ILE A 104 -15.34 5.49 11.49
N LEU A 105 -15.60 5.14 10.22
CA LEU A 105 -16.66 5.79 9.43
C LEU A 105 -18.03 5.67 10.14
N THR A 106 -18.40 4.44 10.53
CA THR A 106 -19.66 4.18 11.24
C THR A 106 -19.79 5.01 12.51
N GLY A 107 -18.70 5.12 13.27
CA GLY A 107 -18.73 5.89 14.53
C GLY A 107 -18.74 7.40 14.33
N LEU A 108 -18.04 7.92 13.34
CA LEU A 108 -17.99 9.36 13.05
C LEU A 108 -19.27 9.84 12.36
N SER A 109 -19.79 9.09 11.38
CA SER A 109 -21.00 9.48 10.64
C SER A 109 -22.29 9.54 11.49
N LYS A 110 -22.29 8.91 12.66
CA LYS A 110 -23.37 9.04 13.67
C LYS A 110 -23.26 10.32 14.51
N LYS A 111 -22.10 10.99 14.50
CA LYS A 111 -21.81 12.13 15.40
C LYS A 111 -21.52 13.43 14.68
N ILE A 112 -21.20 13.34 13.40
CA ILE A 112 -20.72 14.47 12.60
C ILE A 112 -21.46 14.42 11.26
N ASP A 113 -22.23 15.49 11.00
CA ASP A 113 -22.87 15.70 9.71
C ASP A 113 -21.91 16.41 8.76
N LYS A 114 -21.14 15.64 8.00
CA LYS A 114 -20.16 16.09 7.01
C LYS A 114 -20.09 15.12 5.84
N LYS A 115 -19.51 15.54 4.74
CA LYS A 115 -19.20 14.70 3.58
C LYS A 115 -18.04 13.78 3.88
N PHE A 116 -18.17 12.50 3.53
CA PHE A 116 -17.15 11.49 3.75
C PHE A 116 -16.66 10.89 2.43
N ILE A 117 -15.35 10.69 2.34
CA ILE A 117 -14.72 9.77 1.37
C ILE A 117 -14.07 8.65 2.18
N PHE A 118 -14.29 7.41 1.76
CA PHE A 118 -13.67 6.26 2.42
C PHE A 118 -12.73 5.51 1.48
N TYR A 119 -11.56 5.11 1.99
CA TYR A 119 -10.52 4.42 1.23
C TYR A 119 -10.28 3.02 1.76
N PHE A 120 -10.41 2.01 0.90
CA PHE A 120 -10.03 0.63 1.20
C PHE A 120 -8.62 0.35 0.71
N HIS A 121 -7.67 0.15 1.64
CA HIS A 121 -6.31 -0.29 1.35
C HIS A 121 -6.10 -1.79 1.56
N ASN A 122 -7.08 -2.49 2.15
CA ASN A 122 -7.07 -3.93 2.42
C ASN A 122 -8.33 -4.59 1.87
N ASP A 123 -8.38 -5.93 1.89
CA ASP A 123 -9.58 -6.68 1.49
C ASP A 123 -10.79 -6.28 2.36
N PRO A 124 -11.84 -5.71 1.75
CA PRO A 124 -13.04 -5.28 2.46
C PRO A 124 -13.71 -6.38 3.27
N LEU A 125 -13.72 -7.62 2.76
CA LEU A 125 -14.36 -8.75 3.44
C LEU A 125 -13.57 -9.27 4.65
N SER A 126 -12.31 -8.86 4.80
CA SER A 126 -11.49 -9.20 5.97
C SER A 126 -11.67 -8.24 7.15
N MET A 127 -12.31 -7.08 6.96
CA MET A 127 -12.37 -6.00 7.96
C MET A 127 -13.71 -5.97 8.71
N LYS A 128 -13.67 -5.76 10.03
CA LYS A 128 -14.88 -5.50 10.83
C LYS A 128 -15.57 -4.23 10.36
N GLY A 129 -16.89 -4.33 10.12
CA GLY A 129 -17.73 -3.23 9.64
C GLY A 129 -17.84 -3.15 8.12
N SER A 130 -17.34 -4.18 7.39
CA SER A 130 -17.56 -4.35 5.94
C SER A 130 -17.65 -5.80 5.48
N LYS A 131 -17.79 -6.77 6.40
CA LYS A 131 -17.85 -8.19 6.07
C LYS A 131 -19.18 -8.59 5.46
N THR A 132 -20.27 -8.08 6.00
CA THR A 132 -21.63 -8.42 5.55
C THR A 132 -22.12 -7.47 4.47
N VAL A 133 -23.10 -7.89 3.69
CA VAL A 133 -23.80 -7.06 2.69
C VAL A 133 -24.35 -5.78 3.35
N ASN A 134 -25.05 -5.92 4.49
CA ASN A 134 -25.64 -4.79 5.19
C ASN A 134 -24.59 -3.77 5.68
N GLU A 135 -23.45 -4.23 6.17
CA GLU A 135 -22.34 -3.33 6.56
C GLU A 135 -21.82 -2.54 5.36
N ARG A 136 -21.68 -3.19 4.20
CA ARG A 136 -21.20 -2.54 2.97
C ARG A 136 -22.23 -1.56 2.40
N LEU A 137 -23.52 -1.91 2.40
CA LEU A 137 -24.59 -0.99 2.03
C LEU A 137 -24.64 0.23 2.96
N TYR A 138 -24.45 0.03 4.26
CA TYR A 138 -24.35 1.15 5.21
C TYR A 138 -23.17 2.05 4.88
N ILE A 139 -21.99 1.52 4.55
CA ILE A 139 -20.84 2.32 4.10
C ILE A 139 -21.22 3.17 2.88
N LEU A 140 -21.80 2.55 1.84
CA LEU A 140 -22.22 3.23 0.61
C LEU A 140 -23.24 4.35 0.89
N SER A 141 -24.11 4.19 1.90
CA SER A 141 -25.08 5.20 2.28
C SER A 141 -24.46 6.42 2.97
N LYS A 142 -23.25 6.28 3.53
CA LYS A 142 -22.59 7.32 4.34
C LYS A 142 -21.47 8.07 3.61
N VAL A 143 -21.08 7.65 2.42
CA VAL A 143 -19.98 8.27 1.68
C VAL A 143 -20.46 8.97 0.39
N GLU A 144 -19.79 10.05 0.04
CA GLU A 144 -19.90 10.67 -1.29
C GLU A 144 -19.16 9.82 -2.32
N LYS A 145 -17.97 9.35 -1.96
CA LYS A 145 -17.16 8.48 -2.79
C LYS A 145 -16.49 7.38 -1.95
N LEU A 146 -16.39 6.19 -2.56
CA LEU A 146 -15.70 5.04 -2.02
C LEU A 146 -14.52 4.71 -2.92
N ILE A 147 -13.31 4.68 -2.37
CA ILE A 147 -12.07 4.56 -3.13
C ILE A 147 -11.38 3.24 -2.80
N PHE A 148 -11.00 2.52 -3.85
CA PHE A 148 -10.30 1.25 -3.76
C PHE A 148 -8.89 1.37 -4.33
N VAL A 149 -7.96 0.57 -3.80
CA VAL A 149 -6.57 0.54 -4.25
C VAL A 149 -6.32 -0.36 -5.46
N SER A 150 -7.34 -1.12 -5.90
CA SER A 150 -7.30 -2.02 -7.06
C SER A 150 -8.70 -2.45 -7.50
N GLU A 151 -8.81 -2.94 -8.73
CA GLU A 151 -10.01 -3.62 -9.21
C GLU A 151 -10.37 -4.81 -8.33
N TRP A 152 -9.33 -5.58 -7.93
CA TRP A 152 -9.53 -6.71 -7.05
C TRP A 152 -10.21 -6.32 -5.73
N THR A 153 -9.74 -5.25 -5.06
CA THR A 153 -10.37 -4.79 -3.81
C THR A 153 -11.79 -4.28 -4.02
N ARG A 154 -12.07 -3.62 -5.15
CA ARG A 154 -13.41 -3.19 -5.52
C ARG A 154 -14.32 -4.39 -5.73
N ASN A 155 -13.90 -5.37 -6.51
CA ASN A 155 -14.68 -6.59 -6.78
C ASN A 155 -14.96 -7.37 -5.50
N ARG A 156 -13.99 -7.45 -4.58
CA ARG A 156 -14.21 -8.02 -3.24
C ARG A 156 -15.29 -7.30 -2.45
N PHE A 157 -15.32 -5.97 -2.51
CA PHE A 157 -16.38 -5.19 -1.84
C PHE A 157 -17.77 -5.47 -2.43
N PHE A 158 -17.86 -5.65 -3.74
CA PHE A 158 -19.12 -5.90 -4.45
C PHE A 158 -19.57 -7.37 -4.47
N THR A 159 -18.85 -8.30 -3.84
CA THR A 159 -19.33 -9.66 -3.65
C THR A 159 -20.74 -9.63 -3.04
N ASP A 160 -21.71 -10.26 -3.70
CA ASP A 160 -23.14 -10.31 -3.30
C ASP A 160 -23.84 -8.93 -3.23
N LEU A 161 -23.31 -7.90 -3.91
CA LEU A 161 -23.93 -6.59 -4.05
C LEU A 161 -24.32 -6.32 -5.52
N ASP A 162 -25.35 -5.47 -5.71
CA ASP A 162 -25.72 -5.00 -7.05
C ASP A 162 -24.61 -4.09 -7.61
N ILE A 163 -24.11 -4.43 -8.79
CA ILE A 163 -23.07 -3.67 -9.50
C ILE A 163 -23.54 -2.25 -9.87
N LYS A 164 -24.84 -1.96 -9.94
CA LYS A 164 -25.35 -0.60 -10.19
C LYS A 164 -24.90 0.41 -9.15
N LEU A 165 -24.55 -0.05 -7.94
CA LEU A 165 -24.02 0.80 -6.86
C LEU A 165 -22.56 1.24 -7.08
N ILE A 166 -21.90 0.75 -8.13
CA ILE A 166 -20.49 1.04 -8.46
C ILE A 166 -20.24 2.52 -8.80
N THR A 167 -21.28 3.27 -9.19
CA THR A 167 -21.20 4.69 -9.61
C THR A 167 -20.61 5.63 -8.55
N LYS A 168 -20.70 5.26 -7.27
CA LYS A 168 -20.07 5.99 -6.16
C LYS A 168 -18.60 5.62 -5.95
N THR A 169 -18.03 4.73 -6.76
CA THR A 169 -16.71 4.17 -6.50
C THR A 169 -15.69 4.64 -7.51
N GLU A 170 -14.44 4.74 -7.05
CA GLU A 170 -13.27 5.02 -7.89
C GLU A 170 -12.13 4.09 -7.51
N ILE A 171 -11.22 3.87 -8.46
CA ILE A 171 -9.97 3.15 -8.20
C ILE A 171 -8.82 4.13 -8.26
N ILE A 172 -8.07 4.21 -7.17
CA ILE A 172 -6.86 5.00 -7.09
C ILE A 172 -5.74 4.10 -6.62
N TYR A 173 -4.97 3.67 -7.57
CA TYR A 173 -3.85 2.77 -7.32
C TYR A 173 -2.76 3.42 -6.46
N PRO A 174 -2.13 2.68 -5.54
CA PRO A 174 -0.86 3.08 -4.95
C PRO A 174 0.14 3.45 -6.04
N SER A 175 0.91 4.49 -5.82
CA SER A 175 1.66 5.13 -6.88
C SER A 175 3.12 5.34 -6.49
N VAL A 176 3.97 5.55 -7.48
CA VAL A 176 5.40 5.78 -7.33
C VAL A 176 5.85 7.04 -8.06
N ASN A 177 6.98 7.58 -7.65
CA ASN A 177 7.69 8.57 -8.46
C ASN A 177 8.55 7.86 -9.50
N LYS A 178 8.71 8.48 -10.67
CA LYS A 178 9.66 8.01 -11.67
C LYS A 178 11.08 8.00 -11.08
N GLN A 179 11.76 6.87 -11.17
CA GLN A 179 13.09 6.70 -10.60
C GLN A 179 14.20 7.12 -11.56
N LYS A 180 15.31 7.64 -11.01
CA LYS A 180 16.53 7.85 -11.77
C LYS A 180 17.18 6.52 -12.12
N ILE A 181 17.69 6.39 -13.33
CA ILE A 181 18.35 5.17 -13.81
C ILE A 181 19.69 5.01 -13.09
N LYS A 182 19.91 3.84 -12.49
CA LYS A 182 21.21 3.41 -11.94
C LYS A 182 21.70 2.17 -12.69
N SER A 183 23.01 1.97 -12.71
CA SER A 183 23.61 0.74 -13.23
C SER A 183 23.16 -0.45 -12.42
N LYS A 184 22.70 -1.51 -13.09
CA LYS A 184 22.24 -2.74 -12.46
C LYS A 184 23.40 -3.64 -12.09
N LYS A 185 23.26 -4.33 -10.95
CA LYS A 185 24.19 -5.35 -10.46
C LYS A 185 23.51 -6.71 -10.47
N LYS A 186 24.28 -7.78 -10.51
CA LYS A 186 23.79 -9.17 -10.44
C LYS A 186 23.21 -9.46 -9.04
N ILE A 187 22.08 -8.83 -8.75
CA ILE A 187 21.39 -8.88 -7.46
C ILE A 187 19.95 -9.37 -7.67
N ILE A 188 19.54 -10.33 -6.85
CA ILE A 188 18.17 -10.81 -6.69
C ILE A 188 17.64 -10.28 -5.37
N THR A 189 16.49 -9.62 -5.38
CA THR A 189 15.96 -8.96 -4.17
C THR A 189 14.57 -9.47 -3.83
N TYR A 190 14.36 -9.75 -2.56
CA TYR A 190 13.05 -9.95 -1.94
C TYR A 190 12.77 -8.77 -1.00
N VAL A 191 11.54 -8.20 -1.07
CA VAL A 191 11.10 -7.14 -0.16
C VAL A 191 9.72 -7.48 0.39
N GLY A 192 9.60 -7.66 1.69
CA GLY A 192 8.33 -8.00 2.35
C GLY A 192 8.57 -8.64 3.72
N LYS A 193 7.48 -8.99 4.40
CA LYS A 193 7.59 -9.79 5.63
C LYS A 193 8.22 -11.14 5.35
N LEU A 194 9.19 -11.54 6.18
CA LEU A 194 9.95 -12.78 6.01
C LEU A 194 9.16 -13.99 6.55
N ASN A 195 7.96 -14.22 5.99
CA ASN A 195 7.06 -15.27 6.47
C ASN A 195 6.39 -16.07 5.34
N TYR A 196 5.72 -17.14 5.72
CA TYR A 196 5.04 -18.06 4.81
C TYR A 196 3.96 -17.38 3.95
N SER A 197 3.17 -16.45 4.52
CA SER A 197 2.10 -15.80 3.77
C SER A 197 2.61 -14.93 2.63
N LYS A 198 3.83 -14.38 2.76
CA LYS A 198 4.51 -13.61 1.72
C LYS A 198 5.42 -14.46 0.82
N GLY A 199 5.42 -15.79 1.01
CA GLY A 199 6.16 -16.74 0.18
C GLY A 199 7.67 -16.69 0.39
N TYR A 200 8.14 -16.25 1.57
CA TYR A 200 9.58 -16.17 1.83
C TYR A 200 10.26 -17.54 1.82
N ASP A 201 9.56 -18.60 2.25
CA ASP A 201 10.01 -19.97 2.14
C ASP A 201 10.20 -20.46 0.70
N LEU A 202 9.34 -19.99 -0.21
CA LEU A 202 9.48 -20.29 -1.64
C LEU A 202 10.68 -19.56 -2.26
N PHE A 203 10.86 -18.30 -1.84
CA PHE A 203 12.02 -17.51 -2.25
C PHE A 203 13.31 -18.15 -1.72
N GLU A 204 13.37 -18.53 -0.44
CA GLU A 204 14.50 -19.18 0.20
C GLU A 204 14.96 -20.40 -0.59
N LYS A 205 14.07 -21.37 -0.83
CA LYS A 205 14.38 -22.60 -1.58
C LYS A 205 14.87 -22.33 -3.00
N ALA A 206 14.22 -21.40 -3.69
CA ALA A 206 14.57 -21.06 -5.06
C ALA A 206 15.91 -20.32 -5.15
N VAL A 207 16.12 -19.32 -4.28
CA VAL A 207 17.31 -18.47 -4.36
C VAL A 207 18.57 -19.21 -3.89
N THR A 208 18.49 -20.06 -2.87
CA THR A 208 19.63 -20.89 -2.42
C THR A 208 20.18 -21.69 -3.60
N ARG A 209 19.31 -22.42 -4.30
CA ARG A 209 19.71 -23.20 -5.47
C ARG A 209 20.28 -22.34 -6.60
N ILE A 210 19.74 -21.14 -6.83
CA ILE A 210 20.29 -20.21 -7.82
C ILE A 210 21.69 -19.74 -7.43
N LEU A 211 21.94 -19.45 -6.18
CA LEU A 211 23.24 -18.96 -5.74
C LEU A 211 24.33 -20.05 -5.79
N ASP A 212 23.96 -21.33 -5.58
CA ASP A 212 24.86 -22.48 -5.78
C ASP A 212 25.28 -22.61 -7.26
N GLU A 213 24.30 -22.45 -8.19
CA GLU A 213 24.57 -22.59 -9.64
C GLU A 213 25.22 -21.34 -10.24
N TYR A 214 25.02 -20.16 -9.67
CA TYR A 214 25.47 -18.86 -10.19
C TYR A 214 26.24 -18.03 -9.16
N PRO A 215 27.46 -18.41 -8.76
CA PRO A 215 28.19 -17.80 -7.65
C PRO A 215 28.57 -16.32 -7.84
N LYS A 216 28.44 -15.78 -9.06
CA LYS A 216 28.63 -14.35 -9.35
C LYS A 216 27.39 -13.50 -9.00
N TRP A 217 26.26 -14.13 -8.64
CA TRP A 217 25.05 -13.44 -8.20
C TRP A 217 25.01 -13.33 -6.70
N LYS A 218 24.37 -12.27 -6.20
CA LYS A 218 24.06 -12.08 -4.79
C LYS A 218 22.56 -11.95 -4.61
N SER A 219 22.07 -12.22 -3.42
CA SER A 219 20.69 -11.92 -3.07
C SER A 219 20.57 -11.16 -1.77
N PHE A 220 19.50 -10.38 -1.67
CA PHE A 220 19.16 -9.61 -0.48
C PHE A 220 17.70 -9.78 -0.12
N SER A 221 17.42 -9.95 1.17
CA SER A 221 16.08 -9.89 1.74
C SER A 221 15.90 -8.65 2.59
N VAL A 222 14.82 -7.90 2.35
CA VAL A 222 14.44 -6.72 3.13
C VAL A 222 13.09 -6.94 3.79
N GLY A 223 13.04 -6.78 5.09
CA GLY A 223 11.86 -6.98 5.92
C GLY A 223 12.20 -7.65 7.23
N ASP A 224 11.21 -7.82 8.06
CA ASP A 224 11.34 -8.51 9.34
C ASP A 224 10.12 -9.41 9.59
N GLU A 225 10.30 -10.36 10.49
CA GLU A 225 9.25 -11.16 11.11
C GLU A 225 9.82 -11.74 12.40
N GLU A 226 9.38 -11.25 13.55
CA GLU A 226 9.91 -11.65 14.86
C GLU A 226 9.72 -13.16 15.16
N ARG A 227 8.68 -13.79 14.59
CA ARG A 227 8.32 -15.20 14.81
C ARG A 227 8.75 -16.10 13.65
N ARG A 228 9.74 -15.70 12.88
CA ARG A 228 10.17 -16.49 11.72
C ARG A 228 11.02 -17.69 12.12
N ASN A 229 10.90 -18.74 11.31
CA ASN A 229 11.77 -19.92 11.33
C ASN A 229 12.39 -20.23 9.96
N ILE A 230 12.31 -19.28 9.02
CA ILE A 230 12.79 -19.41 7.64
C ILE A 230 13.97 -18.45 7.45
N TYR A 231 15.10 -18.99 6.99
CA TYR A 231 16.35 -18.26 6.77
C TYR A 231 17.03 -18.76 5.52
N VAL A 232 17.48 -17.84 4.66
CA VAL A 232 18.35 -18.20 3.53
C VAL A 232 19.79 -18.40 4.04
N LYS A 233 20.23 -19.64 4.13
CA LYS A 233 21.58 -20.00 4.57
C LYS A 233 22.52 -20.15 3.37
N HIS A 234 23.06 -19.04 2.87
CA HIS A 234 24.02 -19.06 1.77
C HIS A 234 24.96 -17.85 1.88
N SER A 235 26.28 -18.05 1.58
CA SER A 235 27.31 -17.00 1.70
C SER A 235 27.06 -15.76 0.80
N ASN A 236 26.39 -15.94 -0.32
CA ASN A 236 26.01 -14.85 -1.25
C ASN A 236 24.63 -14.25 -0.97
N HIS A 237 24.01 -14.58 0.16
CA HIS A 237 22.76 -13.98 0.61
C HIS A 237 22.96 -13.15 1.89
N GLU A 238 22.28 -12.00 1.94
CA GLU A 238 22.27 -11.14 3.14
C GLU A 238 20.84 -10.72 3.48
N GLU A 239 20.44 -10.89 4.72
CA GLU A 239 19.19 -10.39 5.27
C GLU A 239 19.43 -9.03 5.92
N LEU A 240 18.88 -7.98 5.30
CA LEU A 240 19.12 -6.58 5.72
C LEU A 240 18.15 -6.10 6.81
N GLY A 241 17.23 -6.96 7.27
CA GLY A 241 16.21 -6.56 8.22
C GLY A 241 15.28 -5.48 7.65
N PHE A 242 14.64 -4.71 8.53
CA PHE A 242 13.76 -3.62 8.12
C PHE A 242 14.59 -2.41 7.63
N LEU A 243 14.38 -2.01 6.39
CA LEU A 243 14.98 -0.80 5.82
C LEU A 243 13.96 0.33 5.70
N SER A 244 14.43 1.58 5.79
CA SER A 244 13.60 2.73 5.41
C SER A 244 13.21 2.64 3.93
N HIS A 245 12.05 3.20 3.57
CA HIS A 245 11.56 3.19 2.18
C HIS A 245 12.62 3.68 1.18
N LYS A 246 13.35 4.76 1.51
CA LYS A 246 14.44 5.28 0.67
C LYS A 246 15.53 4.24 0.42
N LYS A 247 16.04 3.57 1.47
CA LYS A 247 17.07 2.53 1.35
C LYS A 247 16.58 1.32 0.54
N THR A 248 15.30 0.94 0.71
CA THR A 248 14.66 -0.12 -0.09
C THR A 248 14.64 0.24 -1.57
N ILE A 249 14.22 1.46 -1.93
CA ILE A 249 14.25 1.96 -3.31
C ILE A 249 15.68 2.02 -3.85
N ASP A 250 16.65 2.44 -3.05
CA ASP A 250 18.06 2.48 -3.46
C ASP A 250 18.60 1.08 -3.79
N LEU A 251 18.23 0.04 -3.01
CA LEU A 251 18.57 -1.35 -3.30
C LEU A 251 17.88 -1.85 -4.58
N LEU A 252 16.58 -1.62 -4.74
CA LEU A 252 15.83 -2.01 -5.93
C LEU A 252 16.39 -1.33 -7.20
N ASN A 253 16.84 -0.10 -7.11
CA ASN A 253 17.44 0.62 -8.23
C ASN A 253 18.71 -0.06 -8.79
N VAL A 254 19.46 -0.77 -7.96
CA VAL A 254 20.67 -1.49 -8.39
C VAL A 254 20.43 -2.99 -8.62
N SER A 255 19.28 -3.54 -8.22
CA SER A 255 18.94 -4.96 -8.36
C SER A 255 18.48 -5.28 -9.77
N GLU A 256 18.96 -6.38 -10.36
CA GLU A 256 18.52 -6.84 -11.69
C GLU A 256 17.17 -7.56 -11.64
N ILE A 257 16.93 -8.35 -10.60
CA ILE A 257 15.73 -9.20 -10.47
C ILE A 257 15.08 -8.92 -9.11
N SER A 258 13.76 -8.87 -9.08
CA SER A 258 12.98 -8.79 -7.84
C SER A 258 11.87 -9.84 -7.82
N ILE A 259 11.62 -10.45 -6.65
CA ILE A 259 10.67 -11.54 -6.49
C ILE A 259 9.60 -11.15 -5.46
N VAL A 260 8.33 -11.27 -5.84
CA VAL A 260 7.17 -11.02 -4.97
C VAL A 260 6.22 -12.24 -5.00
N PRO A 261 6.57 -13.33 -4.31
CA PRO A 261 5.90 -14.63 -4.41
C PRO A 261 4.80 -14.81 -3.37
N SER A 262 3.98 -13.79 -3.16
CA SER A 262 2.95 -13.79 -2.11
C SER A 262 1.93 -14.91 -2.29
N ARG A 263 1.64 -15.66 -1.22
CA ARG A 263 0.45 -16.52 -1.11
C ARG A 263 -0.78 -15.74 -0.67
N TRP A 264 -0.52 -14.64 0.03
CA TRP A 264 -1.56 -13.71 0.46
C TRP A 264 -2.22 -13.04 -0.75
N GLU A 265 -3.52 -12.92 -0.73
CA GLU A 265 -4.25 -12.12 -1.71
C GLU A 265 -3.93 -10.64 -1.46
N GLU A 266 -2.95 -10.13 -2.20
CA GLU A 266 -2.48 -8.75 -2.03
C GLU A 266 -3.59 -7.76 -2.45
N PRO A 267 -3.94 -6.79 -1.64
CA PRO A 267 -4.88 -5.74 -2.07
C PRO A 267 -4.41 -5.00 -3.32
N PHE A 268 -3.08 -4.84 -3.47
CA PHE A 268 -2.45 -4.28 -4.66
C PHE A 268 -1.05 -4.86 -4.89
N GLY A 269 -0.11 -4.65 -3.94
CA GLY A 269 1.27 -5.12 -4.09
C GLY A 269 2.26 -4.00 -4.38
N ARG A 270 2.34 -3.02 -3.48
CA ARG A 270 3.23 -1.85 -3.63
C ARG A 270 4.67 -2.23 -3.97
N THR A 271 5.21 -3.31 -3.39
CA THR A 271 6.58 -3.78 -3.67
C THR A 271 6.79 -4.14 -5.14
N ALA A 272 5.81 -4.78 -5.79
CA ALA A 272 5.91 -5.11 -7.21
C ALA A 272 5.97 -3.85 -8.08
N LEU A 273 5.12 -2.84 -7.80
CA LEU A 273 5.14 -1.55 -8.48
C LEU A 273 6.49 -0.82 -8.27
N GLU A 274 7.00 -0.81 -7.04
CA GLU A 274 8.29 -0.19 -6.72
C GLU A 274 9.45 -0.88 -7.43
N SER A 275 9.46 -2.22 -7.46
CA SER A 275 10.48 -3.02 -8.15
C SER A 275 10.50 -2.73 -9.66
N THR A 276 9.34 -2.72 -10.30
CA THR A 276 9.24 -2.42 -11.73
C THR A 276 9.59 -0.97 -12.04
N SER A 277 9.18 0.00 -11.21
CA SER A 277 9.55 1.42 -11.37
C SER A 277 11.05 1.66 -11.26
N CYS A 278 11.73 0.85 -10.45
CA CYS A 278 13.20 0.82 -10.34
C CYS A 278 13.87 0.06 -11.50
N GLY A 279 13.11 -0.53 -12.41
CA GLY A 279 13.62 -1.29 -13.55
C GLY A 279 14.18 -2.65 -13.19
N CYS A 280 13.65 -3.33 -12.19
CA CYS A 280 13.91 -4.74 -11.96
C CYS A 280 13.15 -5.59 -13.00
N ALA A 281 13.73 -6.71 -13.44
CA ALA A 281 12.95 -7.79 -14.03
C ALA A 281 12.20 -8.48 -12.88
N THR A 282 10.91 -8.16 -12.74
CA THR A 282 10.12 -8.55 -11.57
C THR A 282 9.33 -9.82 -11.84
N ILE A 283 9.37 -10.78 -10.90
CA ILE A 283 8.58 -12.00 -10.91
C ILE A 283 7.54 -11.88 -9.78
N ILE A 284 6.27 -12.08 -10.09
CA ILE A 284 5.16 -11.95 -9.15
C ILE A 284 4.26 -13.19 -9.15
N SER A 285 3.61 -13.45 -8.05
CA SER A 285 2.50 -14.41 -8.01
C SER A 285 1.21 -13.80 -8.58
N ASN A 286 0.30 -14.65 -9.05
CA ASN A 286 -1.05 -14.24 -9.48
C ASN A 286 -1.98 -14.24 -8.26
N ARG A 287 -1.86 -13.23 -7.38
CA ARG A 287 -2.62 -13.14 -6.12
C ARG A 287 -3.18 -11.72 -5.91
N GLY A 288 -4.50 -11.66 -5.74
CA GLY A 288 -5.20 -10.40 -5.49
C GLY A 288 -4.96 -9.36 -6.59
N GLY A 289 -4.64 -8.15 -6.18
CA GLY A 289 -4.32 -7.01 -7.06
C GLY A 289 -2.85 -6.98 -7.55
N LEU A 290 -2.01 -7.99 -7.25
CA LEU A 290 -0.62 -8.01 -7.74
C LEU A 290 -0.50 -7.87 -9.26
N PRO A 291 -1.29 -8.55 -10.09
CA PRO A 291 -1.22 -8.41 -11.55
C PRO A 291 -1.55 -7.00 -12.05
N GLU A 292 -2.27 -6.20 -11.26
CA GLU A 292 -2.64 -4.82 -11.62
C GLU A 292 -1.48 -3.82 -11.48
N THR A 293 -0.40 -4.23 -10.80
CA THR A 293 0.74 -3.34 -10.49
C THR A 293 1.54 -2.95 -11.72
N THR A 294 1.62 -3.84 -12.71
CA THR A 294 2.44 -3.64 -13.91
C THR A 294 2.11 -4.65 -15.01
N ASP A 295 2.23 -4.22 -16.26
CA ASP A 295 2.09 -5.11 -17.43
C ASP A 295 3.42 -5.81 -17.81
N ASN A 296 4.51 -5.48 -17.14
CA ASN A 296 5.85 -5.89 -17.50
C ASN A 296 6.52 -6.84 -16.49
N ALA A 297 5.74 -7.43 -15.56
CA ALA A 297 6.25 -8.48 -14.69
C ALA A 297 6.03 -9.88 -15.30
N ILE A 298 6.85 -10.84 -14.87
CA ILE A 298 6.58 -12.26 -15.09
C ILE A 298 5.60 -12.73 -14.03
N ILE A 299 4.40 -13.12 -14.46
CA ILE A 299 3.38 -13.69 -13.57
C ILE A 299 3.60 -15.20 -13.52
N LEU A 300 3.83 -15.74 -12.32
CA LEU A 300 4.01 -17.17 -12.10
C LEU A 300 2.73 -17.94 -12.43
N LYS A 301 2.83 -18.93 -13.33
CA LYS A 301 1.71 -19.83 -13.69
C LYS A 301 1.29 -20.70 -12.48
N LYS A 302 2.26 -21.16 -11.71
CA LYS A 302 2.06 -21.92 -10.48
C LYS A 302 2.97 -21.34 -9.39
N LEU A 303 2.42 -21.16 -8.20
CA LEU A 303 3.15 -20.61 -7.07
C LEU A 303 3.83 -21.72 -6.27
N ASP A 304 5.02 -22.09 -6.70
CA ASP A 304 5.93 -22.99 -6.01
C ASP A 304 7.39 -22.54 -6.22
N TYR A 305 8.32 -23.09 -5.42
CA TYR A 305 9.73 -22.71 -5.50
C TYR A 305 10.38 -23.10 -6.83
N TYR A 306 9.90 -24.15 -7.48
CA TYR A 306 10.45 -24.65 -8.74
C TYR A 306 10.18 -23.67 -9.89
N ASN A 307 8.96 -23.14 -9.98
CA ASN A 307 8.63 -22.11 -10.97
C ASN A 307 9.39 -20.81 -10.71
N ILE A 308 9.57 -20.42 -9.45
CA ILE A 308 10.38 -19.24 -9.11
C ILE A 308 11.84 -19.45 -9.54
N TYR A 309 12.44 -20.58 -9.18
CA TYR A 309 13.80 -20.95 -9.59
C TYR A 309 13.93 -20.93 -11.11
N TYR A 310 13.01 -21.56 -11.83
CA TYR A 310 13.04 -21.66 -13.29
C TYR A 310 12.99 -20.27 -13.94
N GLU A 311 12.11 -19.39 -13.52
CA GLU A 311 12.01 -18.03 -14.07
C GLU A 311 13.24 -17.16 -13.71
N ILE A 312 13.82 -17.30 -12.53
CA ILE A 312 15.09 -16.65 -12.19
C ILE A 312 16.20 -17.15 -13.10
N LYS A 313 16.37 -18.47 -13.24
CA LYS A 313 17.37 -19.11 -14.10
C LYS A 313 17.24 -18.67 -15.55
N LYS A 314 16.02 -18.61 -16.08
CA LYS A 314 15.72 -18.10 -17.41
C LYS A 314 16.15 -16.65 -17.60
N LEU A 315 15.89 -15.77 -16.61
CA LEU A 315 16.32 -14.36 -16.65
C LEU A 315 17.85 -14.24 -16.55
N ILE A 316 18.53 -15.10 -15.82
CA ILE A 316 20.00 -15.11 -15.73
C ILE A 316 20.60 -15.53 -17.06
N ASN A 317 20.12 -16.62 -17.65
CA ASN A 317 20.66 -17.21 -18.86
C ASN A 317 20.25 -16.49 -20.16
N LYS A 318 19.22 -15.64 -20.10
CA LYS A 318 18.76 -14.82 -21.21
C LYS A 318 18.87 -13.31 -20.90
N PRO A 319 20.09 -12.74 -20.92
CA PRO A 319 20.30 -11.33 -20.57
C PRO A 319 19.54 -10.33 -21.44
N SER A 320 19.34 -10.68 -22.74
CA SER A 320 18.52 -9.88 -23.67
C SER A 320 17.07 -9.78 -23.22
N LEU A 321 16.45 -10.90 -22.83
CA LEU A 321 15.10 -10.92 -22.28
C LEU A 321 15.01 -10.11 -20.99
N ARG A 322 15.94 -10.32 -20.05
CA ARG A 322 16.01 -9.58 -18.80
C ARG A 322 16.08 -8.06 -19.03
N LYS A 323 17.02 -7.62 -19.89
CA LYS A 323 17.18 -6.20 -20.23
C LYS A 323 15.94 -5.63 -20.93
N LYS A 324 15.26 -6.41 -21.80
CA LYS A 324 14.00 -6.01 -22.44
C LYS A 324 12.92 -5.74 -21.39
N ILE A 325 12.70 -6.66 -20.43
CA ILE A 325 11.72 -6.49 -19.34
C ILE A 325 12.08 -5.27 -18.49
N GLN A 326 13.34 -5.10 -18.09
CA GLN A 326 13.82 -3.97 -17.32
C GLN A 326 13.58 -2.63 -18.02
N LYS A 327 13.80 -2.56 -19.32
CA LYS A 327 13.56 -1.36 -20.15
C LYS A 327 12.06 -1.04 -20.22
N LEU A 328 11.23 -2.04 -20.50
CA LEU A 328 9.77 -1.89 -20.58
C LEU A 328 9.19 -1.44 -19.21
N SER A 329 9.63 -2.05 -18.12
CA SER A 329 9.20 -1.71 -16.75
C SER A 329 9.50 -0.25 -16.40
N ARG A 330 10.65 0.29 -16.80
CA ARG A 330 11.03 1.69 -16.56
C ARG A 330 10.30 2.69 -17.44
N ASN A 331 10.08 2.33 -18.70
CA ASN A 331 9.46 3.24 -19.66
C ASN A 331 7.95 3.32 -19.46
N ASN A 332 7.33 2.22 -19.05
CA ASN A 332 5.89 2.09 -18.88
C ASN A 332 5.53 1.94 -17.39
N VAL A 333 6.00 2.89 -16.56
CA VAL A 333 5.62 2.91 -15.14
C VAL A 333 4.14 3.24 -15.04
N LYS A 334 3.35 2.27 -14.59
CA LYS A 334 1.96 2.50 -14.21
C LYS A 334 1.87 3.32 -12.91
N HIS A 335 0.79 4.03 -12.73
CA HIS A 335 0.41 4.66 -11.46
C HIS A 335 1.44 5.66 -10.92
N LEU A 336 1.60 6.78 -11.63
CA LEU A 336 2.45 7.88 -11.17
C LEU A 336 1.72 8.74 -10.11
N ILE A 337 2.46 9.15 -9.07
CA ILE A 337 1.91 9.94 -7.96
C ILE A 337 1.30 11.26 -8.46
N SER A 338 1.90 11.92 -9.44
CA SER A 338 1.40 13.18 -10.00
C SER A 338 0.02 13.06 -10.62
N GLU A 339 -0.20 11.99 -11.39
CA GLU A 339 -1.47 11.74 -12.10
C GLU A 339 -2.57 11.36 -11.12
N ASN A 340 -2.31 10.39 -10.26
CA ASN A 340 -3.31 9.93 -9.29
C ASN A 340 -3.63 10.99 -8.24
N THR A 341 -2.67 11.87 -7.88
CA THR A 341 -2.96 13.00 -6.98
C THR A 341 -3.92 13.99 -7.63
N LYS A 342 -3.72 14.30 -8.91
CA LYS A 342 -4.64 15.18 -9.65
C LYS A 342 -6.05 14.61 -9.66
N PHE A 343 -6.18 13.30 -9.93
CA PHE A 343 -7.47 12.62 -9.92
C PHE A 343 -8.15 12.64 -8.53
N ILE A 344 -7.39 12.39 -7.44
CA ILE A 344 -7.93 12.54 -6.07
C ILE A 344 -8.42 13.96 -5.81
N ASP A 345 -7.68 14.96 -6.24
CA ASP A 345 -8.07 16.35 -6.05
C ASP A 345 -9.36 16.70 -6.84
N GLU A 346 -9.56 16.12 -8.02
CA GLU A 346 -10.80 16.24 -8.81
C GLU A 346 -12.00 15.56 -8.10
N ILE A 347 -11.78 14.38 -7.50
CA ILE A 347 -12.79 13.68 -6.68
C ILE A 347 -13.17 14.54 -5.47
N ARG A 348 -12.20 15.13 -4.76
CA ARG A 348 -12.45 16.04 -3.64
C ARG A 348 -13.34 17.21 -4.04
N GLU A 349 -13.10 17.80 -5.21
CA GLU A 349 -13.91 18.90 -5.73
C GLU A 349 -15.31 18.44 -6.15
N SER A 350 -15.44 17.25 -6.75
CA SER A 350 -16.74 16.73 -7.19
C SER A 350 -17.73 16.52 -6.05
N CYS A 351 -17.23 16.31 -4.84
CA CYS A 351 -18.08 16.21 -3.64
C CYS A 351 -18.82 17.52 -3.32
N PHE A 352 -18.49 18.66 -3.97
CA PHE A 352 -19.07 19.97 -3.71
C PHE A 352 -19.70 20.61 -4.96
N LYS A 353 -19.85 19.84 -6.01
CA LYS A 353 -20.67 20.18 -7.18
C LYS A 353 -22.09 19.70 -6.95
#